data_4784152616f4a8219ebdf8a10a1acbe4
#
_entry.id   4784152616f4a8219ebdf8a10a1acbe4
#
_cell.length_a   1.000
_cell.length_b   1.000
_cell.length_c   1.000
_cell.angle_alpha   90.00
_cell.angle_beta   90.00
_cell.angle_gamma   90.00
#
_symmetry.space_group_name_H-M   'P 1'
#
loop_
_entity.id
_entity.type
_entity.pdbx_description
1 polymer ?
#
loop_
_entity_poly.entity_id
_entity_poly.type
_entity_poly.pdbx_seq_one_letter_code
_entity_poly.pdbx_strand_id
1 'polypeptide(L)'
;MRASFIRRAAAVALISPVLAHAGGLYLYEVATSDLGFAGAGTAARAEDACTVYSNPAGMTRLSGNQLSTGAQLLYGGVDYSVNANSQAQQTFGGGSPGNVVGWMPGASLFYSHSISNDLKIGLATYGNFGLKLNYGDDWAGRNLTTESTLMATTLQPTIAY
;
A
#
# COMPACT_ATOMS: atom_id res chain seq x y z
N MET A 1 38.52 16.02 -0.38
CA MET A 1 37.08 16.41 -0.35
C MET A 1 36.10 15.25 -0.60
N ARG A 2 36.31 14.40 -1.61
CA ARG A 2 35.35 13.28 -1.89
C ARG A 2 35.19 12.26 -0.77
N ALA A 3 36.26 11.86 -0.09
CA ALA A 3 36.18 10.86 0.98
C ALA A 3 35.43 11.34 2.23
N SER A 4 35.46 12.63 2.55
CA SER A 4 34.75 13.20 3.70
C SER A 4 33.25 13.34 3.41
N PHE A 5 32.87 13.58 2.16
CA PHE A 5 31.46 13.63 1.74
C PHE A 5 30.80 12.26 1.80
N ILE A 6 31.49 11.22 1.30
CA ILE A 6 31.01 9.82 1.35
C ILE A 6 30.84 9.35 2.80
N ARG A 7 31.77 9.68 3.69
CA ARG A 7 31.67 9.34 5.12
C ARG A 7 30.49 10.02 5.82
N ARG A 8 30.19 11.28 5.46
CA ARG A 8 29.04 12.01 6.01
C ARG A 8 27.72 11.49 5.46
N ALA A 9 27.65 11.17 4.18
CA ALA A 9 26.48 10.55 3.57
C ALA A 9 26.18 9.14 4.15
N ALA A 10 27.22 8.33 4.38
CA ALA A 10 27.10 7.04 5.03
C ALA A 10 26.63 7.15 6.50
N ALA A 11 27.10 8.16 7.24
CA ALA A 11 26.67 8.40 8.62
C ALA A 11 25.19 8.82 8.70
N VAL A 12 24.70 9.63 7.77
CA VAL A 12 23.27 10.01 7.69
C VAL A 12 22.41 8.81 7.34
N ALA A 13 22.86 7.95 6.42
CA ALA A 13 22.12 6.73 6.05
C ALA A 13 21.99 5.73 7.19
N LEU A 14 22.94 5.69 8.13
CA LEU A 14 22.90 4.80 9.30
C LEU A 14 21.94 5.28 10.40
N ILE A 15 21.61 6.58 10.43
CA ILE A 15 20.69 7.15 11.43
C ILE A 15 19.22 7.09 10.96
N SER A 16 19.00 7.05 9.65
CA SER A 16 17.65 7.02 9.06
C SER A 16 16.75 5.86 9.51
N PRO A 17 17.24 4.62 9.69
CA PRO A 17 16.40 3.50 10.11
C PRO A 17 15.83 3.62 11.52
N VAL A 18 16.49 4.36 12.40
CA VAL A 18 16.05 4.52 13.80
C VAL A 18 14.75 5.32 13.90
N LEU A 19 14.42 6.11 12.89
CA LEU A 19 13.20 6.90 12.82
C LEU A 19 12.12 6.27 11.93
N ALA A 20 12.39 5.11 11.33
CA ALA A 20 11.44 4.42 10.47
C ALA A 20 10.48 3.59 11.34
N HIS A 21 9.22 4.00 11.40
CA HIS A 21 8.14 3.22 11.96
C HIS A 21 7.44 2.47 10.83
N ALA A 22 7.53 1.14 10.82
CA ALA A 22 6.85 0.31 9.84
C ALA A 22 5.42 0.02 10.28
N GLY A 23 4.44 0.29 9.40
CA GLY A 23 3.06 -0.10 9.59
C GLY A 23 2.86 -1.59 9.25
N GLY A 24 2.18 -2.33 10.12
CA GLY A 24 1.91 -3.77 9.94
C GLY A 24 0.78 -4.12 8.96
N LEU A 25 0.15 -3.12 8.31
CA LEU A 25 -1.01 -3.30 7.43
C LEU A 25 -0.73 -2.82 5.99
N TYR A 26 0.50 -3.02 5.51
CA TYR A 26 0.86 -2.65 4.15
C TYR A 26 0.33 -3.70 3.16
N LEU A 27 -0.41 -3.22 2.15
CA LEU A 27 -0.85 -4.02 1.01
C LEU A 27 0.10 -3.79 -0.15
N TYR A 28 0.64 -4.84 -0.73
CA TYR A 28 1.47 -4.79 -1.94
C TYR A 28 0.63 -4.94 -3.22
N GLU A 29 -0.63 -5.30 -3.09
CA GLU A 29 -1.60 -5.36 -4.19
C GLU A 29 -2.09 -3.95 -4.52
N VAL A 30 -1.35 -3.25 -5.35
CA VAL A 30 -1.67 -1.86 -5.73
C VAL A 30 -2.10 -1.74 -7.19
N ALA A 31 -2.73 -2.78 -7.71
CA ALA A 31 -3.22 -2.87 -9.09
C ALA A 31 -2.12 -2.66 -10.15
N THR A 32 -0.94 -3.26 -9.92
CA THR A 32 0.14 -3.32 -10.90
C THR A 32 -0.06 -4.46 -11.90
N SER A 33 0.61 -4.40 -13.05
CA SER A 33 0.65 -5.48 -14.05
C SER A 33 1.21 -6.81 -13.48
N ASP A 34 1.97 -6.74 -12.40
CA ASP A 34 2.61 -7.90 -11.76
C ASP A 34 1.67 -8.74 -10.89
N LEU A 35 0.45 -8.28 -10.65
CA LEU A 35 -0.51 -9.02 -9.81
C LEU A 35 -0.78 -10.43 -10.33
N GLY A 36 -0.84 -10.61 -11.65
CA GLY A 36 -1.03 -11.92 -12.27
C GLY A 36 0.11 -12.91 -12.00
N PHE A 37 1.27 -12.43 -11.56
CA PHE A 37 2.44 -13.22 -11.18
C PHE A 37 2.64 -13.28 -9.66
N ALA A 38 1.66 -12.85 -8.87
CA ALA A 38 1.76 -12.74 -7.42
C ALA A 38 3.01 -11.94 -6.97
N GLY A 39 3.39 -10.91 -7.73
CA GLY A 39 4.57 -10.10 -7.49
C GLY A 39 5.91 -10.76 -7.84
N ALA A 40 5.91 -11.96 -8.45
CA ALA A 40 7.15 -12.61 -8.85
C ALA A 40 7.91 -11.78 -9.89
N GLY A 41 9.19 -11.55 -9.64
CA GLY A 41 10.04 -10.78 -10.53
C GLY A 41 9.89 -9.25 -10.45
N THR A 42 9.05 -8.73 -9.58
CA THR A 42 8.77 -7.29 -9.43
C THR A 42 10.03 -6.43 -9.32
N ALA A 43 11.03 -6.89 -8.58
CA ALA A 43 12.28 -6.17 -8.40
C ALA A 43 13.20 -6.18 -9.64
N ALA A 44 13.01 -7.12 -10.57
CA ALA A 44 13.87 -7.30 -11.75
C ALA A 44 13.19 -6.90 -13.07
N ARG A 45 11.88 -6.95 -13.12
CA ARG A 45 11.08 -6.59 -14.31
C ARG A 45 11.07 -5.08 -14.48
N ALA A 46 11.22 -4.63 -15.72
CA ALA A 46 11.13 -3.23 -16.11
C ALA A 46 10.47 -3.18 -17.48
N GLU A 47 9.17 -3.44 -17.53
CA GLU A 47 8.40 -3.64 -18.77
C GLU A 47 7.42 -2.50 -19.03
N ASP A 48 6.91 -1.87 -17.98
CA ASP A 48 5.93 -0.79 -18.07
C ASP A 48 6.11 0.25 -16.94
N ALA A 49 5.23 1.25 -16.91
CA ALA A 49 5.29 2.34 -15.93
C ALA A 49 5.10 1.89 -14.48
N CYS A 50 4.60 0.67 -14.20
CA CYS A 50 4.54 0.14 -12.83
C CYS A 50 5.94 0.00 -12.20
N THR A 51 6.99 -0.03 -13.03
CA THR A 51 8.39 0.01 -12.60
C THR A 51 8.72 1.21 -11.70
N VAL A 52 8.00 2.34 -11.86
CA VAL A 52 8.11 3.52 -10.97
C VAL A 52 7.88 3.13 -9.51
N TYR A 53 6.92 2.25 -9.27
CA TYR A 53 6.59 1.74 -7.95
C TYR A 53 7.54 0.63 -7.49
N SER A 54 7.73 -0.37 -8.34
CA SER A 54 8.36 -1.64 -7.95
C SER A 54 9.88 -1.60 -7.93
N ASN A 55 10.49 -0.90 -8.89
CA ASN A 55 11.94 -0.78 -9.05
C ASN A 55 12.33 0.54 -9.73
N PRO A 56 12.40 1.65 -9.02
CA PRO A 56 12.73 2.96 -9.61
C PRO A 56 13.98 2.96 -10.48
N ALA A 57 15.04 2.25 -10.09
CA ALA A 57 16.27 2.14 -10.90
C ALA A 57 16.02 1.45 -12.25
N GLY A 58 15.07 0.53 -12.31
CA GLY A 58 14.67 -0.15 -13.53
C GLY A 58 14.01 0.76 -14.57
N MET A 59 13.59 1.96 -14.20
CA MET A 59 13.01 2.94 -15.13
C MET A 59 13.98 3.32 -16.25
N THR A 60 15.31 3.26 -16.02
CA THR A 60 16.33 3.52 -17.04
C THR A 60 16.21 2.60 -18.25
N ARG A 61 15.57 1.42 -18.08
CA ARG A 61 15.32 0.46 -19.15
C ARG A 61 14.04 0.72 -19.94
N LEU A 62 13.18 1.61 -19.44
CA LEU A 62 11.94 1.96 -20.13
C LEU A 62 12.21 2.93 -21.28
N SER A 63 11.53 2.75 -22.38
CA SER A 63 11.61 3.62 -23.54
C SER A 63 10.45 4.60 -23.59
N GLY A 64 10.75 5.85 -23.97
CA GLY A 64 9.73 6.88 -24.22
C GLY A 64 8.95 7.28 -22.97
N ASN A 65 7.70 7.66 -23.18
CA ASN A 65 6.76 8.01 -22.12
C ASN A 65 5.75 6.87 -21.96
N GLN A 66 5.52 6.45 -20.75
CA GLN A 66 4.61 5.35 -20.46
C GLN A 66 3.64 5.73 -19.36
N LEU A 67 2.40 5.33 -19.53
CA LEU A 67 1.34 5.48 -18.54
C LEU A 67 0.68 4.11 -18.33
N SER A 68 0.61 3.68 -17.09
CA SER A 68 -0.15 2.51 -16.67
C SER A 68 -1.17 2.90 -15.62
N THR A 69 -2.39 2.39 -15.75
CA THR A 69 -3.44 2.56 -14.75
C THR A 69 -4.00 1.20 -14.39
N GLY A 70 -4.36 1.03 -13.14
CA GLY A 70 -4.95 -0.20 -12.65
C GLY A 70 -6.14 0.06 -11.74
N ALA A 71 -7.05 -0.89 -11.73
CA ALA A 71 -8.13 -0.97 -10.75
C ALA A 71 -8.18 -2.38 -10.20
N GLN A 72 -8.51 -2.50 -8.93
CA GLN A 72 -8.66 -3.79 -8.25
C GLN A 72 -9.86 -3.77 -7.34
N LEU A 73 -10.40 -4.95 -7.09
CA LEU A 73 -11.47 -5.15 -6.13
C LEU A 73 -11.07 -6.31 -5.22
N LEU A 74 -10.76 -6.00 -3.98
CA LEU A 74 -10.39 -6.98 -2.97
C LEU A 74 -11.61 -7.37 -2.15
N TYR A 75 -11.68 -8.61 -1.72
CA TYR A 75 -12.70 -9.08 -0.79
C TYR A 75 -12.04 -9.66 0.45
N GLY A 76 -12.37 -9.10 1.61
CA GLY A 76 -11.93 -9.60 2.91
C GLY A 76 -13.03 -10.39 3.60
N GLY A 77 -12.74 -11.64 3.95
CA GLY A 77 -13.60 -12.48 4.79
C GLY A 77 -13.04 -12.54 6.21
N VAL A 78 -13.53 -11.67 7.10
CA VAL A 78 -13.15 -11.65 8.52
C VAL A 78 -14.41 -11.72 9.35
N ASP A 79 -14.77 -12.93 9.79
CA ASP A 79 -15.92 -13.14 10.64
C ASP A 79 -15.59 -12.83 12.10
N TYR A 80 -16.30 -11.86 12.63
CA TYR A 80 -16.20 -11.47 14.02
C TYR A 80 -17.39 -12.00 14.81
N SER A 81 -17.10 -12.79 15.83
CA SER A 81 -18.13 -13.35 16.72
C SER A 81 -17.94 -12.90 18.16
N VAL A 82 -19.03 -12.57 18.81
CA VAL A 82 -19.05 -12.19 20.22
C VAL A 82 -19.34 -13.43 21.06
N ASN A 83 -18.52 -13.66 22.08
CA ASN A 83 -18.77 -14.74 23.02
C ASN A 83 -20.04 -14.43 23.83
N ALA A 84 -20.98 -15.39 23.88
CA ALA A 84 -22.24 -15.24 24.61
C ALA A 84 -22.09 -14.92 26.11
N ASN A 85 -20.94 -15.27 26.70
CA ASN A 85 -20.62 -14.96 28.09
C ASN A 85 -19.88 -13.61 28.26
N SER A 86 -19.71 -12.83 27.16
CA SER A 86 -19.10 -11.52 27.28
C SER A 86 -19.96 -10.57 28.09
N GLN A 87 -19.34 -9.78 28.96
CA GLN A 87 -20.04 -8.78 29.76
C GLN A 87 -20.77 -7.76 28.88
N ALA A 88 -20.19 -7.41 27.73
CA ALA A 88 -20.81 -6.50 26.76
C ALA A 88 -22.14 -7.03 26.24
N GLN A 89 -22.23 -8.32 25.87
CA GLN A 89 -23.47 -8.93 25.39
C GLN A 89 -24.51 -9.06 26.50
N GLN A 90 -24.09 -9.41 27.71
CA GLN A 90 -24.99 -9.52 28.86
C GLN A 90 -25.56 -8.16 29.28
N THR A 91 -24.75 -7.08 29.17
CA THR A 91 -25.18 -5.76 29.63
C THR A 91 -25.95 -4.98 28.57
N PHE A 92 -25.51 -5.04 27.32
CA PHE A 92 -26.04 -4.17 26.24
C PHE A 92 -26.85 -4.95 25.21
N GLY A 93 -26.86 -6.28 25.25
CA GLY A 93 -27.44 -7.10 24.20
C GLY A 93 -26.68 -6.96 22.89
N GLY A 94 -27.33 -7.25 21.77
CA GLY A 94 -26.77 -7.20 20.44
C GLY A 94 -26.16 -8.54 20.00
N GLY A 95 -25.86 -8.65 18.73
CA GLY A 95 -25.38 -9.88 18.11
C GLY A 95 -23.89 -9.86 17.76
N SER A 96 -23.49 -10.89 17.03
CA SER A 96 -22.21 -10.95 16.33
C SER A 96 -22.36 -10.31 14.96
N PRO A 97 -21.42 -9.44 14.52
CA PRO A 97 -21.55 -8.73 13.25
C PRO A 97 -21.31 -9.62 12.01
N GLY A 98 -20.71 -10.82 12.17
CA GLY A 98 -20.33 -11.65 11.03
C GLY A 98 -19.12 -11.09 10.30
N ASN A 99 -19.14 -11.11 8.96
CA ASN A 99 -18.04 -10.54 8.16
C ASN A 99 -18.01 -9.02 8.25
N VAL A 100 -16.96 -8.49 8.83
CA VAL A 100 -16.81 -7.06 9.10
C VAL A 100 -16.01 -6.30 8.03
N VAL A 101 -15.42 -6.98 7.04
CA VAL A 101 -14.56 -6.34 6.01
C VAL A 101 -15.31 -6.15 4.70
N GLY A 102 -15.64 -7.22 3.98
CA GLY A 102 -16.33 -7.15 2.70
C GLY A 102 -15.44 -6.65 1.54
N TRP A 103 -16.05 -5.87 0.63
CA TRP A 103 -15.40 -5.41 -0.60
C TRP A 103 -14.60 -4.13 -0.39
N MET A 104 -13.38 -4.12 -0.95
CA MET A 104 -12.44 -2.99 -0.89
C MET A 104 -11.95 -2.65 -2.31
N PRO A 105 -12.45 -1.56 -2.92
CA PRO A 105 -11.95 -1.10 -4.21
C PRO A 105 -10.60 -0.40 -4.06
N GLY A 106 -9.73 -0.55 -5.06
CA GLY A 106 -8.46 0.14 -5.16
C GLY A 106 -8.19 0.59 -6.58
N ALA A 107 -7.40 1.63 -6.74
CA ALA A 107 -6.95 2.15 -8.02
C ALA A 107 -5.51 2.65 -7.92
N SER A 108 -4.83 2.64 -9.07
CA SER A 108 -3.46 3.14 -9.19
C SER A 108 -3.21 3.81 -10.52
N LEU A 109 -2.21 4.69 -10.55
CA LEU A 109 -1.71 5.32 -11.74
C LEU A 109 -0.18 5.42 -11.62
N PHE A 110 0.51 5.04 -12.69
CA PHE A 110 1.96 5.07 -12.80
C PHE A 110 2.33 5.77 -14.11
N TYR A 111 3.24 6.72 -14.03
CA TYR A 111 3.73 7.47 -15.18
C TYR A 111 5.25 7.51 -15.17
N SER A 112 5.87 7.20 -16.31
CA SER A 112 7.31 7.31 -16.54
C SER A 112 7.58 8.20 -17.74
N HIS A 113 8.49 9.15 -17.59
CA HIS A 113 8.90 10.09 -18.65
C HIS A 113 10.41 10.01 -18.87
N SER A 114 10.81 9.82 -20.12
CA SER A 114 12.22 9.84 -20.51
C SER A 114 12.68 11.26 -20.83
N ILE A 115 13.51 11.85 -19.98
CA ILE A 115 14.17 13.13 -20.26
C ILE A 115 15.34 12.91 -21.22
N SER A 116 16.09 11.83 -21.02
CA SER A 116 17.16 11.35 -21.90
C SER A 116 17.20 9.83 -21.92
N ASN A 117 18.19 9.24 -22.59
CA ASN A 117 18.38 7.78 -22.55
C ASN A 117 18.65 7.28 -21.13
N ASP A 118 19.39 8.03 -20.34
CA ASP A 118 19.85 7.62 -19.02
C ASP A 118 19.00 8.24 -17.88
N LEU A 119 18.36 9.39 -18.13
CA LEU A 119 17.62 10.13 -17.11
C LEU A 119 16.11 9.96 -17.30
N LYS A 120 15.46 9.41 -16.30
CA LYS A 120 14.01 9.20 -16.25
C LYS A 120 13.43 9.85 -15.00
N ILE A 121 12.21 10.36 -15.13
CA ILE A 121 11.39 10.78 -14.00
C ILE A 121 10.10 9.99 -14.00
N GLY A 122 9.56 9.76 -12.82
CA GLY A 122 8.33 9.01 -12.65
C GLY A 122 7.43 9.60 -11.58
N LEU A 123 6.16 9.29 -11.70
CA LEU A 123 5.16 9.59 -10.70
C LEU A 123 4.24 8.38 -10.54
N ALA A 124 4.04 7.95 -9.31
CA ALA A 124 3.04 6.94 -8.98
C ALA A 124 2.04 7.48 -7.95
N THR A 125 0.79 7.08 -8.08
CA THR A 125 -0.21 7.23 -7.03
C THR A 125 -0.98 5.94 -6.88
N TYR A 126 -1.12 5.46 -5.64
CA TYR A 126 -1.75 4.19 -5.32
C TYR A 126 -2.19 4.15 -3.86
N GLY A 127 -3.18 3.30 -3.56
CA GLY A 127 -3.57 2.99 -2.20
C GLY A 127 -2.78 1.78 -1.69
N ASN A 128 -2.02 1.94 -0.63
CA ASN A 128 -1.25 0.88 0.01
C ASN A 128 -1.76 0.50 1.40
N PHE A 129 -2.76 1.22 1.89
CA PHE A 129 -3.53 0.88 3.07
C PHE A 129 -5.01 1.10 2.77
N GLY A 130 -5.80 0.06 2.95
CA GLY A 130 -7.22 0.15 2.83
C GLY A 130 -7.85 -0.94 3.70
N LEU A 131 -8.32 -0.56 4.89
CA LEU A 131 -9.06 -1.44 5.75
C LEU A 131 -10.29 -0.69 6.26
N LYS A 132 -11.44 -1.24 5.98
CA LYS A 132 -12.71 -0.81 6.55
C LYS A 132 -13.29 -1.98 7.32
N LEU A 133 -13.55 -1.76 8.61
CA LEU A 133 -14.24 -2.69 9.49
C LEU A 133 -15.62 -2.11 9.79
N ASN A 134 -16.67 -2.79 9.40
CA ASN A 134 -18.03 -2.39 9.66
C ASN A 134 -18.70 -3.47 10.52
N TYR A 135 -18.90 -3.16 11.77
CA TYR A 135 -19.53 -4.04 12.75
C TYR A 135 -21.06 -3.89 12.75
N GLY A 136 -21.60 -2.87 12.09
CA GLY A 136 -23.01 -2.53 12.14
C GLY A 136 -23.44 -1.87 13.45
N ASP A 137 -24.73 -1.52 13.51
CA ASP A 137 -25.27 -0.73 14.63
C ASP A 137 -25.90 -1.59 15.74
N ASP A 138 -25.99 -2.91 15.54
CA ASP A 138 -26.64 -3.84 16.48
C ASP A 138 -25.72 -4.97 16.96
N TRP A 139 -24.44 -4.70 17.10
CA TRP A 139 -23.52 -5.65 17.71
C TRP A 139 -23.24 -5.33 19.19
N ALA A 140 -22.77 -6.30 19.95
CA ALA A 140 -22.61 -6.17 21.39
C ALA A 140 -21.63 -5.05 21.84
N GLY A 141 -20.68 -4.68 20.99
CA GLY A 141 -19.70 -3.62 21.26
C GLY A 141 -20.00 -2.27 20.60
N ARG A 142 -21.22 -2.03 20.11
CA ARG A 142 -21.61 -0.78 19.39
C ARG A 142 -21.34 0.51 20.16
N ASN A 143 -21.28 0.44 21.48
CA ASN A 143 -20.95 1.60 22.30
C ASN A 143 -19.45 1.98 22.24
N LEU A 144 -18.60 1.11 21.71
CA LEU A 144 -17.18 1.35 21.51
C LEU A 144 -16.88 1.79 20.07
N THR A 145 -17.41 1.06 19.10
CA THR A 145 -17.26 1.37 17.67
C THR A 145 -18.34 0.66 16.86
N THR A 146 -18.81 1.28 15.81
CA THR A 146 -19.67 0.66 14.79
C THR A 146 -18.94 0.51 13.47
N GLU A 147 -18.00 1.40 13.20
CA GLU A 147 -17.16 1.37 12.00
C GLU A 147 -15.76 1.87 12.34
N SER A 148 -14.76 1.29 11.69
CA SER A 148 -13.38 1.78 11.71
C SER A 148 -12.84 1.77 10.30
N THR A 149 -12.33 2.90 9.81
CA THR A 149 -11.78 3.01 8.47
C THR A 149 -10.35 3.56 8.54
N LEU A 150 -9.43 2.82 7.92
CA LEU A 150 -8.05 3.24 7.70
C LEU A 150 -7.80 3.25 6.20
N MET A 151 -7.53 4.41 5.63
CA MET A 151 -7.17 4.56 4.23
C MET A 151 -5.91 5.43 4.11
N ALA A 152 -4.98 5.00 3.26
CA ALA A 152 -3.84 5.82 2.90
C ALA A 152 -3.58 5.73 1.40
N THR A 153 -3.34 6.89 0.81
CA THR A 153 -2.92 7.02 -0.59
C THR A 153 -1.50 7.55 -0.63
N THR A 154 -0.66 6.90 -1.41
CA THR A 154 0.72 7.32 -1.63
C THR A 154 0.82 8.11 -2.92
N LEU A 155 1.59 9.20 -2.89
CA LEU A 155 2.10 9.91 -4.05
C LEU A 155 3.61 9.78 -4.04
N GLN A 156 4.17 9.11 -5.05
CA GLN A 156 5.58 8.75 -5.12
C GLN A 156 6.23 9.40 -6.35
N PRO A 157 6.87 10.57 -6.23
CA PRO A 157 7.78 11.07 -7.25
C PRO A 157 9.07 10.25 -7.26
N THR A 158 9.62 10.02 -8.45
CA THR A 158 10.76 9.12 -8.64
C THR A 158 11.71 9.69 -9.70
N ILE A 159 13.00 9.47 -9.52
CA ILE A 159 14.04 9.79 -10.49
C ILE A 159 14.97 8.59 -10.61
N ALA A 160 15.39 8.30 -11.82
CA ALA A 160 16.37 7.25 -12.14
C ALA A 160 17.41 7.76 -13.14
N TYR A 161 18.68 7.42 -12.86
CA TYR A 161 19.83 7.76 -13.70
C TYR A 161 20.81 6.60 -13.77
#